data_814fcfbcd41828b447f0b3708c6285ca
#
_entry.id   814fcfbcd41828b447f0b3708c6285ca
#
_cell.length_a   1.000
_cell.length_b   1.000
_cell.length_c   1.000
_cell.angle_alpha   90.00
_cell.angle_beta   90.00
_cell.angle_gamma   90.00
#
_symmetry.space_group_name_H-M   'P 1'
#
loop_
_entity.id
_entity.type
_entity.pdbx_description
1 polymer ?
#
loop_
_entity_poly.entity_id
_entity_poly.type
_entity_poly.pdbx_seq_one_letter_code
_entity_poly.pdbx_strand_id
1 'polypeptide(L)'
;MLYCSLYFVYVYVFYFVPPGCGGNEDEMTIQEEIRALKAEKDAVILAHYYVAPEVQELADYVGDSFYLSKVAAGLDCRVLVFCGVSFMGESACLLSPDKEVLMPDMAADCPMAHMVTEDEVLKYRGHYDDLAVVCYINSTAEIKSWSDVCVTSANAVDIVRRLPQKNILFIPDKNLGRYVADQVPEKNVMLVNGFCPVHQDMLAEELAALKEAHLEAAVCVHPECNEEVTALADYVGSTSGIIKFASASKGQEFIIGTEVGVLYKLQAENPDKRFYFAETTPICRDMKLVTLEKVLAVLKDGGSRVTVPAELAEKAKKPLERMLALAK
;
A
#
# COMPACT_ATOMS: atom_id res chain seq x y z
N MET A 1 6.75 33.30 -37.54
CA MET A 1 6.46 31.87 -37.62
C MET A 1 6.14 31.43 -36.19
N LEU A 2 4.85 31.34 -35.91
CA LEU A 2 4.33 30.90 -34.61
C LEU A 2 4.30 29.37 -34.62
N TYR A 3 5.06 28.71 -33.74
CA TYR A 3 4.90 27.30 -33.46
C TYR A 3 3.80 27.15 -32.39
N CYS A 4 2.64 26.68 -32.85
CA CYS A 4 1.54 26.28 -31.98
C CYS A 4 1.80 24.83 -31.57
N SER A 5 2.31 24.60 -30.37
CA SER A 5 2.39 23.27 -29.76
C SER A 5 0.99 22.88 -29.30
N LEU A 6 0.38 21.96 -30.02
CA LEU A 6 -0.85 21.27 -29.62
C LEU A 6 -0.50 20.28 -28.47
N TYR A 7 -0.81 20.64 -27.24
CA TYR A 7 -0.82 19.71 -26.13
C TYR A 7 -2.00 18.75 -26.28
N PHE A 8 -1.70 17.50 -26.60
CA PHE A 8 -2.68 16.42 -26.51
C PHE A 8 -2.82 16.03 -25.03
N VAL A 9 -3.88 16.49 -24.41
CA VAL A 9 -4.34 15.98 -23.12
C VAL A 9 -4.93 14.59 -23.39
N TYR A 10 -4.20 13.54 -23.05
CA TYR A 10 -4.77 12.19 -22.98
C TYR A 10 -5.69 12.11 -21.74
N VAL A 11 -6.96 12.46 -21.94
CA VAL A 11 -8.02 12.08 -21.03
C VAL A 11 -8.23 10.58 -21.23
N TYR A 12 -7.83 9.75 -20.26
CA TYR A 12 -8.27 8.36 -20.20
C TYR A 12 -9.78 8.34 -19.99
N VAL A 13 -10.51 8.39 -21.09
CA VAL A 13 -11.94 8.08 -21.10
C VAL A 13 -12.02 6.57 -21.01
N PHE A 14 -12.31 6.04 -19.82
CA PHE A 14 -12.76 4.67 -19.70
C PHE A 14 -14.08 4.57 -20.49
N TYR A 15 -14.02 3.97 -21.66
CA TYR A 15 -15.22 3.54 -22.36
C TYR A 15 -15.90 2.50 -21.48
N PHE A 16 -17.01 2.87 -20.89
CA PHE A 16 -17.99 1.92 -20.40
C PHE A 16 -18.48 1.15 -21.64
N VAL A 17 -17.96 -0.04 -21.89
CA VAL A 17 -18.48 -0.95 -22.89
C VAL A 17 -19.75 -1.54 -22.27
N PRO A 18 -20.94 -1.22 -22.78
CA PRO A 18 -22.13 -1.90 -22.30
C PRO A 18 -21.98 -3.39 -22.58
N PRO A 19 -22.48 -4.29 -21.70
CA PRO A 19 -22.39 -5.71 -21.93
C PRO A 19 -23.01 -6.04 -23.28
N GLY A 20 -22.18 -6.57 -24.19
CA GLY A 20 -22.59 -6.97 -25.52
C GLY A 20 -23.59 -8.12 -25.42
N CYS A 21 -24.76 -7.96 -26.00
CA CYS A 21 -25.73 -9.04 -26.21
C CYS A 21 -25.08 -10.12 -27.07
N GLY A 22 -24.85 -11.33 -26.48
CA GLY A 22 -24.41 -12.49 -27.26
C GLY A 22 -23.45 -13.44 -26.55
N GLY A 23 -23.66 -13.72 -25.24
CA GLY A 23 -23.12 -14.91 -24.59
C GLY A 23 -24.23 -15.93 -24.35
N ASN A 24 -23.95 -17.22 -24.42
CA ASN A 24 -24.86 -18.28 -23.99
C ASN A 24 -25.33 -17.98 -22.56
N GLU A 25 -26.63 -17.98 -22.30
CA GLU A 25 -27.26 -17.65 -21.01
C GLU A 25 -26.91 -18.62 -19.87
N ASP A 26 -26.03 -19.62 -20.09
CA ASP A 26 -25.66 -20.67 -19.13
C ASP A 26 -24.20 -20.63 -18.65
N GLU A 27 -23.37 -19.67 -19.07
CA GLU A 27 -21.98 -19.63 -18.65
C GLU A 27 -21.78 -18.56 -17.57
N MET A 28 -21.45 -18.99 -16.32
CA MET A 28 -21.17 -18.07 -15.21
C MET A 28 -20.00 -17.14 -15.55
N THR A 29 -20.14 -15.88 -15.21
CA THR A 29 -19.03 -14.92 -15.32
C THR A 29 -17.93 -15.28 -14.30
N ILE A 30 -16.70 -14.85 -14.57
CA ILE A 30 -15.56 -15.06 -13.66
C ILE A 30 -15.86 -14.51 -12.24
N GLN A 31 -16.57 -13.41 -12.14
CA GLN A 31 -16.97 -12.81 -10.86
C GLN A 31 -17.98 -13.67 -10.10
N GLU A 32 -18.94 -14.23 -10.81
CA GLU A 32 -19.94 -15.15 -10.22
C GLU A 32 -19.28 -16.44 -9.75
N GLU A 33 -18.35 -16.98 -10.52
CA GLU A 33 -17.59 -18.18 -10.15
C GLU A 33 -16.71 -17.93 -8.90
N ILE A 34 -16.03 -16.79 -8.85
CA ILE A 34 -15.26 -16.38 -7.66
C ILE A 34 -16.17 -16.26 -6.43
N ARG A 35 -17.35 -15.62 -6.55
CA ARG A 35 -18.31 -15.50 -5.44
C ARG A 35 -18.80 -16.85 -4.95
N ALA A 36 -19.07 -17.78 -5.85
CA ALA A 36 -19.49 -19.15 -5.49
C ALA A 36 -18.39 -19.89 -4.73
N LEU A 37 -17.16 -19.91 -5.26
CA LEU A 37 -16.01 -20.55 -4.62
C LEU A 37 -15.65 -19.92 -3.28
N LYS A 38 -15.78 -18.61 -3.17
CA LYS A 38 -15.56 -17.87 -1.92
C LYS A 38 -16.52 -18.35 -0.82
N ALA A 39 -17.79 -18.51 -1.14
CA ALA A 39 -18.79 -19.02 -0.21
C ALA A 39 -18.53 -20.50 0.17
N GLU A 40 -18.21 -21.36 -0.82
CA GLU A 40 -17.90 -22.78 -0.60
C GLU A 40 -16.69 -22.99 0.32
N LYS A 41 -15.65 -22.17 0.15
CA LYS A 41 -14.37 -22.32 0.87
C LYS A 41 -14.31 -21.56 2.19
N ASP A 42 -15.36 -20.84 2.57
CA ASP A 42 -15.35 -19.91 3.68
C ASP A 42 -14.18 -18.92 3.56
N ALA A 43 -14.07 -18.31 2.37
CA ALA A 43 -12.97 -17.43 2.01
C ALA A 43 -13.39 -15.96 2.04
N VAL A 44 -12.46 -15.11 2.50
CA VAL A 44 -12.57 -13.64 2.48
C VAL A 44 -11.46 -13.08 1.59
N ILE A 45 -11.82 -12.15 0.70
CA ILE A 45 -10.88 -11.48 -0.21
C ILE A 45 -10.53 -10.10 0.35
N LEU A 46 -9.25 -9.90 0.61
CA LEU A 46 -8.67 -8.61 1.03
C LEU A 46 -7.90 -8.02 -0.16
N ALA A 47 -8.15 -6.77 -0.51
CA ALA A 47 -7.48 -6.12 -1.64
C ALA A 47 -6.84 -4.77 -1.25
N HIS A 48 -5.60 -4.56 -1.69
CA HIS A 48 -4.96 -3.26 -1.55
C HIS A 48 -5.54 -2.28 -2.58
N TYR A 49 -5.58 -0.97 -2.24
CA TYR A 49 -6.05 0.09 -3.15
C TYR A 49 -5.30 0.16 -4.49
N TYR A 50 -4.10 -0.44 -4.59
CA TYR A 50 -3.25 -0.38 -5.78
C TYR A 50 -3.47 -1.53 -6.77
N VAL A 51 -4.27 -2.55 -6.44
CA VAL A 51 -4.65 -3.58 -7.41
C VAL A 51 -5.66 -3.03 -8.43
N ALA A 52 -5.89 -3.78 -9.51
CA ALA A 52 -6.82 -3.39 -10.56
C ALA A 52 -8.24 -3.14 -10.03
N PRO A 53 -9.00 -2.20 -10.62
CA PRO A 53 -10.35 -1.83 -10.16
C PRO A 53 -11.30 -3.02 -10.04
N GLU A 54 -11.29 -3.95 -10.99
CA GLU A 54 -12.12 -5.14 -11.01
C GLU A 54 -11.83 -6.11 -9.86
N VAL A 55 -10.59 -6.12 -9.35
CA VAL A 55 -10.21 -6.89 -8.16
C VAL A 55 -10.69 -6.17 -6.89
N GLN A 56 -10.57 -4.83 -6.85
CA GLN A 56 -11.09 -4.03 -5.74
C GLN A 56 -12.62 -4.17 -5.60
N GLU A 57 -13.35 -4.18 -6.72
CA GLU A 57 -14.82 -4.34 -6.75
C GLU A 57 -15.28 -5.68 -6.19
N LEU A 58 -14.50 -6.73 -6.41
CA LEU A 58 -14.82 -8.09 -5.96
C LEU A 58 -14.45 -8.36 -4.50
N ALA A 59 -13.52 -7.59 -3.95
CA ALA A 59 -13.00 -7.79 -2.61
C ALA A 59 -14.02 -7.48 -1.51
N ASP A 60 -13.96 -8.23 -0.40
CA ASP A 60 -14.77 -7.96 0.80
C ASP A 60 -14.27 -6.73 1.55
N TYR A 61 -12.97 -6.53 1.55
CA TYR A 61 -12.32 -5.38 2.19
C TYR A 61 -11.25 -4.82 1.27
N VAL A 62 -11.32 -3.51 1.04
CA VAL A 62 -10.31 -2.76 0.28
C VAL A 62 -9.68 -1.74 1.21
N GLY A 63 -8.34 -1.69 1.24
CA GLY A 63 -7.64 -0.81 2.18
C GLY A 63 -6.15 -0.64 1.91
N ASP A 64 -5.51 0.14 2.79
CA ASP A 64 -4.05 0.17 2.90
C ASP A 64 -3.53 -0.98 3.77
N SER A 65 -2.20 -1.10 3.86
CA SER A 65 -1.54 -2.19 4.60
C SER A 65 -1.95 -2.25 6.07
N PHE A 66 -2.18 -1.09 6.72
CA PHE A 66 -2.58 -1.06 8.14
C PHE A 66 -4.01 -1.56 8.34
N TYR A 67 -4.94 -1.03 7.56
CA TYR A 67 -6.34 -1.43 7.63
C TYR A 67 -6.50 -2.93 7.36
N LEU A 68 -5.86 -3.44 6.28
CA LEU A 68 -5.96 -4.85 5.91
C LEU A 68 -5.30 -5.78 6.93
N SER A 69 -4.20 -5.37 7.58
CA SER A 69 -3.58 -6.14 8.68
C SER A 69 -4.51 -6.26 9.90
N LYS A 70 -5.20 -5.14 10.26
CA LYS A 70 -6.22 -5.16 11.34
C LYS A 70 -7.38 -6.08 11.00
N VAL A 71 -7.89 -5.97 9.78
CA VAL A 71 -9.01 -6.78 9.30
C VAL A 71 -8.61 -8.25 9.33
N ALA A 72 -7.48 -8.63 8.73
CA ALA A 72 -7.00 -10.01 8.69
C ALA A 72 -6.92 -10.65 10.09
N ALA A 73 -6.41 -9.90 11.07
CA ALA A 73 -6.28 -10.38 12.46
C ALA A 73 -7.62 -10.62 13.17
N GLY A 74 -8.69 -9.92 12.75
CA GLY A 74 -10.01 -9.96 13.41
C GLY A 74 -11.08 -10.79 12.71
N LEU A 75 -10.82 -11.28 11.49
CA LEU A 75 -11.80 -12.06 10.73
C LEU A 75 -11.96 -13.47 11.30
N ASP A 76 -13.19 -13.99 11.20
CA ASP A 76 -13.51 -15.39 11.45
C ASP A 76 -13.83 -16.04 10.10
N CYS A 77 -12.79 -16.57 9.43
CA CYS A 77 -12.89 -17.28 8.16
C CYS A 77 -11.77 -18.32 8.06
N ARG A 78 -11.94 -19.33 7.24
CA ARG A 78 -10.95 -20.37 7.02
C ARG A 78 -9.84 -19.93 6.06
N VAL A 79 -10.21 -19.24 4.98
CA VAL A 79 -9.31 -18.86 3.92
C VAL A 79 -9.26 -17.33 3.76
N LEU A 80 -8.07 -16.77 3.69
CA LEU A 80 -7.84 -15.39 3.30
C LEU A 80 -7.18 -15.34 1.93
N VAL A 81 -7.85 -14.77 0.94
CA VAL A 81 -7.22 -14.44 -0.35
C VAL A 81 -6.71 -13.01 -0.27
N PHE A 82 -5.38 -12.85 -0.27
CA PHE A 82 -4.75 -11.54 -0.13
C PHE A 82 -4.31 -11.00 -1.51
N CYS A 83 -5.09 -10.07 -2.06
CA CYS A 83 -4.81 -9.38 -3.31
C CYS A 83 -3.87 -8.18 -3.04
N GLY A 84 -2.58 -8.43 -3.11
CA GLY A 84 -1.50 -7.48 -2.82
C GLY A 84 -0.14 -8.11 -3.12
N VAL A 85 0.93 -7.59 -2.50
CA VAL A 85 2.30 -8.09 -2.66
C VAL A 85 2.73 -8.99 -1.49
N SER A 86 3.81 -9.77 -1.70
CA SER A 86 4.29 -10.87 -0.85
C SER A 86 4.33 -10.54 0.65
N PHE A 87 4.94 -9.42 1.06
CA PHE A 87 5.07 -9.05 2.48
C PHE A 87 3.71 -8.84 3.18
N MET A 88 2.65 -8.52 2.42
CA MET A 88 1.30 -8.36 2.94
C MET A 88 0.68 -9.74 3.25
N GLY A 89 0.86 -10.70 2.36
CA GLY A 89 0.50 -12.10 2.58
C GLY A 89 1.23 -12.70 3.78
N GLU A 90 2.55 -12.47 3.90
CA GLU A 90 3.34 -12.86 5.07
C GLU A 90 2.79 -12.23 6.36
N SER A 91 2.50 -10.93 6.35
CA SER A 91 1.95 -10.24 7.53
C SER A 91 0.59 -10.80 7.93
N ALA A 92 -0.27 -11.12 6.97
CA ALA A 92 -1.56 -11.75 7.21
C ALA A 92 -1.39 -13.17 7.80
N CYS A 93 -0.45 -13.97 7.25
CA CYS A 93 -0.11 -15.29 7.77
C CYS A 93 0.41 -15.22 9.22
N LEU A 94 1.29 -14.27 9.53
CA LEU A 94 1.83 -14.06 10.88
C LEU A 94 0.76 -13.65 11.90
N LEU A 95 -0.17 -12.78 11.51
CA LEU A 95 -1.24 -12.28 12.38
C LEU A 95 -2.44 -13.22 12.49
N SER A 96 -2.57 -14.17 11.58
CA SER A 96 -3.68 -15.11 11.50
C SER A 96 -3.19 -16.54 11.26
N PRO A 97 -2.43 -17.13 12.22
CA PRO A 97 -1.76 -18.42 12.01
C PRO A 97 -2.74 -19.59 11.82
N ASP A 98 -3.98 -19.44 12.24
CA ASP A 98 -5.02 -20.47 12.11
C ASP A 98 -5.72 -20.45 10.74
N LYS A 99 -5.40 -19.47 9.89
CA LYS A 99 -6.02 -19.30 8.57
C LYS A 99 -5.08 -19.76 7.45
N GLU A 100 -5.69 -20.20 6.39
CA GLU A 100 -4.97 -20.43 5.13
C GLU A 100 -4.90 -19.11 4.35
N VAL A 101 -3.71 -18.55 4.20
CA VAL A 101 -3.49 -17.31 3.43
C VAL A 101 -3.04 -17.67 2.04
N LEU A 102 -3.82 -17.27 1.04
CA LEU A 102 -3.56 -17.49 -0.38
C LEU A 102 -3.25 -16.15 -1.06
N MET A 103 -2.29 -16.15 -1.98
CA MET A 103 -2.02 -14.99 -2.83
C MET A 103 -2.29 -15.35 -4.30
N PRO A 104 -3.00 -14.49 -5.06
CA PRO A 104 -3.27 -14.76 -6.47
C PRO A 104 -2.01 -14.90 -7.33
N ASP A 105 -0.94 -14.17 -6.97
CA ASP A 105 0.35 -14.28 -7.63
C ASP A 105 1.49 -14.16 -6.61
N MET A 106 2.31 -15.21 -6.49
CA MET A 106 3.50 -15.20 -5.60
C MET A 106 4.67 -14.40 -6.16
N ALA A 107 4.64 -14.05 -7.44
CA ALA A 107 5.63 -13.15 -8.04
C ALA A 107 5.32 -11.67 -7.79
N ALA A 108 4.13 -11.35 -7.27
CA ALA A 108 3.80 -10.01 -6.83
C ALA A 108 4.60 -9.67 -5.56
N ASP A 109 5.74 -9.00 -5.74
CA ASP A 109 6.67 -8.67 -4.67
C ASP A 109 6.96 -7.17 -4.61
N CYS A 110 7.51 -6.71 -3.51
CA CYS A 110 7.89 -5.31 -3.33
C CYS A 110 9.42 -5.19 -3.29
N PRO A 111 10.06 -4.54 -4.28
CA PRO A 111 11.52 -4.38 -4.27
C PRO A 111 12.04 -3.75 -2.97
N MET A 112 11.32 -2.77 -2.41
CA MET A 112 11.68 -2.12 -1.14
C MET A 112 11.75 -3.12 0.03
N ALA A 113 10.95 -4.17 0.00
CA ALA A 113 10.89 -5.15 1.08
C ALA A 113 12.20 -5.94 1.27
N HIS A 114 13.16 -5.79 0.36
CA HIS A 114 14.48 -6.46 0.38
C HIS A 114 15.67 -5.49 0.52
N MET A 115 15.42 -4.19 0.75
CA MET A 115 16.47 -3.16 0.74
C MET A 115 17.17 -2.94 2.07
N VAL A 116 17.13 -3.92 2.98
CA VAL A 116 17.86 -3.88 4.27
C VAL A 116 18.47 -5.24 4.57
N THR A 117 19.65 -5.24 5.12
CA THR A 117 20.34 -6.45 5.57
C THR A 117 20.42 -6.53 7.08
N GLU A 118 20.57 -7.76 7.62
CA GLU A 118 20.76 -7.97 9.06
C GLU A 118 22.01 -7.27 9.58
N ASP A 119 23.10 -7.30 8.81
CA ASP A 119 24.37 -6.64 9.16
C ASP A 119 24.20 -5.11 9.35
N GLU A 120 23.37 -4.47 8.52
CA GLU A 120 23.07 -3.04 8.70
C GLU A 120 22.35 -2.80 10.02
N VAL A 121 21.35 -3.60 10.36
CA VAL A 121 20.61 -3.49 11.65
C VAL A 121 21.56 -3.75 12.82
N LEU A 122 22.37 -4.81 12.76
CA LEU A 122 23.33 -5.16 13.81
C LEU A 122 24.40 -4.08 14.03
N LYS A 123 24.85 -3.42 12.96
CA LYS A 123 25.78 -2.29 13.04
C LYS A 123 25.20 -1.15 13.89
N TYR A 124 23.95 -0.78 13.69
CA TYR A 124 23.30 0.28 14.49
C TYR A 124 23.06 -0.19 15.94
N ARG A 125 22.65 -1.45 16.15
CA ARG A 125 22.50 -2.02 17.50
C ARG A 125 23.82 -2.06 18.28
N GLY A 126 24.96 -2.20 17.60
CA GLY A 126 26.28 -2.13 18.21
C GLY A 126 26.76 -0.71 18.56
N HIS A 127 26.13 0.33 18.01
CA HIS A 127 26.52 1.73 18.27
C HIS A 127 25.65 2.47 19.27
N TYR A 128 24.42 2.00 19.51
CA TYR A 128 23.44 2.69 20.34
C TYR A 128 22.79 1.73 21.34
N ASP A 129 23.03 1.93 22.64
CA ASP A 129 22.42 1.12 23.70
C ASP A 129 20.91 1.37 23.82
N ASP A 130 20.45 2.60 23.54
CA ASP A 130 19.04 3.00 23.53
C ASP A 130 18.54 3.13 22.10
N LEU A 131 18.39 2.00 21.40
CA LEU A 131 17.91 1.92 20.01
C LEU A 131 16.60 1.18 19.91
N ALA A 132 15.63 1.76 19.17
CA ALA A 132 14.51 1.03 18.61
C ALA A 132 14.64 0.92 17.08
N VAL A 133 14.54 -0.30 16.57
CA VAL A 133 14.44 -0.57 15.13
C VAL A 133 12.97 -0.54 14.75
N VAL A 134 12.58 0.50 14.01
CA VAL A 134 11.22 0.73 13.52
C VAL A 134 11.12 0.28 12.07
N CYS A 135 10.36 -0.75 11.83
CA CYS A 135 10.24 -1.39 10.52
C CYS A 135 8.95 -0.95 9.82
N TYR A 136 9.08 -0.28 8.71
CA TYR A 136 7.93 -0.12 7.82
C TYR A 136 7.44 -1.49 7.35
N ILE A 137 6.13 -1.72 7.40
CA ILE A 137 5.51 -3.03 7.15
C ILE A 137 5.85 -3.61 5.76
N ASN A 138 6.26 -2.73 4.82
CA ASN A 138 6.74 -3.08 3.48
C ASN A 138 8.14 -3.72 3.55
N SER A 139 8.23 -4.82 4.27
CA SER A 139 9.45 -5.60 4.56
C SER A 139 9.09 -7.08 4.66
N THR A 140 10.04 -7.96 4.37
CA THR A 140 9.86 -9.41 4.53
C THR A 140 9.68 -9.81 6.01
N ALA A 141 9.17 -11.01 6.25
CA ALA A 141 9.11 -11.57 7.60
C ALA A 141 10.49 -11.62 8.26
N GLU A 142 11.56 -11.85 7.49
CA GLU A 142 12.93 -11.86 7.95
C GLU A 142 13.36 -10.51 8.53
N ILE A 143 13.16 -9.40 7.78
CA ILE A 143 13.48 -8.04 8.23
C ILE A 143 12.62 -7.64 9.44
N LYS A 144 11.35 -8.02 9.44
CA LYS A 144 10.48 -7.82 10.60
C LYS A 144 11.05 -8.51 11.86
N SER A 145 11.66 -9.71 11.70
CA SER A 145 12.21 -10.45 12.84
C SER A 145 13.40 -9.76 13.53
N TRP A 146 14.08 -8.84 12.87
CA TRP A 146 15.19 -8.05 13.44
C TRP A 146 14.72 -6.74 14.08
N SER A 147 13.41 -6.46 14.01
CA SER A 147 12.82 -5.17 14.37
C SER A 147 12.11 -5.19 15.71
N ASP A 148 11.98 -4.04 16.36
CA ASP A 148 11.30 -3.89 17.65
C ASP A 148 9.82 -3.57 17.50
N VAL A 149 9.43 -2.89 16.42
CA VAL A 149 8.04 -2.54 16.10
C VAL A 149 7.87 -2.34 14.60
N CYS A 150 6.75 -2.80 14.06
CA CYS A 150 6.33 -2.41 12.71
C CYS A 150 5.53 -1.11 12.75
N VAL A 151 5.54 -0.40 11.61
CA VAL A 151 4.72 0.79 11.38
C VAL A 151 4.18 0.77 9.95
N THR A 152 3.20 1.62 9.68
CA THR A 152 2.72 1.93 8.33
C THR A 152 2.76 3.45 8.14
N SER A 153 2.60 3.94 6.91
CA SER A 153 2.48 5.37 6.64
C SER A 153 1.33 6.05 7.42
N ALA A 154 0.33 5.27 7.87
CA ALA A 154 -0.80 5.79 8.63
C ALA A 154 -0.50 6.00 10.13
N ASN A 155 0.51 5.35 10.71
CA ASN A 155 0.73 5.35 12.16
C ASN A 155 2.19 5.56 12.57
N ALA A 156 3.12 5.69 11.62
CA ALA A 156 4.55 5.74 11.90
C ALA A 156 4.92 6.91 12.85
N VAL A 157 4.41 8.12 12.58
CA VAL A 157 4.67 9.29 13.42
C VAL A 157 4.21 9.09 14.87
N ASP A 158 2.97 8.59 15.04
CA ASP A 158 2.39 8.40 16.37
C ASP A 158 3.08 7.30 17.15
N ILE A 159 3.45 6.19 16.49
CA ILE A 159 4.16 5.09 17.13
C ILE A 159 5.57 5.54 17.53
N VAL A 160 6.34 6.15 16.62
CA VAL A 160 7.70 6.61 16.92
C VAL A 160 7.71 7.63 18.07
N ARG A 161 6.75 8.55 18.12
CA ARG A 161 6.61 9.52 19.21
C ARG A 161 6.39 8.84 20.57
N ARG A 162 5.63 7.73 20.61
CA ARG A 162 5.32 6.98 21.84
C ARG A 162 6.43 6.03 22.30
N LEU A 163 7.41 5.71 21.44
CA LEU A 163 8.53 4.85 21.84
C LEU A 163 9.37 5.53 22.94
N PRO A 164 9.79 4.81 23.98
CA PRO A 164 10.64 5.37 25.02
C PRO A 164 12.05 5.70 24.51
N GLN A 165 12.57 4.95 23.52
CA GLN A 165 13.89 5.12 22.95
C GLN A 165 14.04 6.49 22.29
N LYS A 166 15.18 7.11 22.51
CA LYS A 166 15.56 8.36 21.82
C LYS A 166 16.13 8.10 20.42
N ASN A 167 16.88 7.02 20.28
CA ASN A 167 17.50 6.63 19.02
C ASN A 167 16.57 5.67 18.27
N ILE A 168 16.26 6.02 17.02
CA ILE A 168 15.34 5.26 16.15
C ILE A 168 16.08 4.93 14.87
N LEU A 169 16.22 3.65 14.55
CA LEU A 169 16.59 3.21 13.21
C LEU A 169 15.32 2.93 12.43
N PHE A 170 15.02 3.76 11.44
CA PHE A 170 13.86 3.59 10.57
C PHE A 170 14.24 2.83 9.30
N ILE A 171 13.59 1.72 9.05
CA ILE A 171 13.84 0.82 7.92
C ILE A 171 12.54 0.45 7.20
N PRO A 172 12.55 0.09 5.89
CA PRO A 172 13.60 0.32 4.92
C PRO A 172 13.51 1.69 4.23
N ASP A 173 12.35 2.37 4.24
CA ASP A 173 12.05 3.55 3.42
C ASP A 173 12.63 4.85 4.00
N LYS A 174 13.61 5.43 3.29
CA LYS A 174 14.25 6.69 3.69
C LYS A 174 13.32 7.90 3.62
N ASN A 175 12.38 7.92 2.66
CA ASN A 175 11.50 9.06 2.46
C ASN A 175 10.43 9.13 3.55
N LEU A 176 9.75 8.01 3.82
CA LEU A 176 8.84 7.91 4.96
C LEU A 176 9.59 8.14 6.28
N GLY A 177 10.80 7.58 6.43
CA GLY A 177 11.62 7.78 7.62
C GLY A 177 12.02 9.24 7.83
N ARG A 178 12.35 9.99 6.77
CA ARG A 178 12.59 11.43 6.83
C ARG A 178 11.33 12.18 7.23
N TYR A 179 10.19 11.91 6.57
CA TYR A 179 8.92 12.51 6.94
C TYR A 179 8.61 12.30 8.43
N VAL A 180 8.86 11.09 8.95
CA VAL A 180 8.70 10.82 10.39
C VAL A 180 9.68 11.64 11.22
N ALA A 181 10.96 11.72 10.83
CA ALA A 181 11.99 12.50 11.54
C ALA A 181 11.59 13.98 11.67
N ASP A 182 11.06 14.57 10.61
CA ASP A 182 10.60 15.98 10.60
C ASP A 182 9.42 16.21 11.57
N GLN A 183 8.58 15.17 11.80
CA GLN A 183 7.42 15.25 12.69
C GLN A 183 7.76 14.93 14.17
N VAL A 184 8.94 14.36 14.45
CA VAL A 184 9.39 13.98 15.81
C VAL A 184 10.80 14.48 16.07
N PRO A 185 11.04 15.80 16.06
CA PRO A 185 12.38 16.40 16.18
C PRO A 185 13.07 16.08 17.52
N GLU A 186 12.33 15.61 18.52
CA GLU A 186 12.85 15.14 19.80
C GLU A 186 13.56 13.78 19.74
N LYS A 187 13.38 13.04 18.64
CA LYS A 187 14.02 11.74 18.39
C LYS A 187 15.24 11.89 17.47
N ASN A 188 16.21 11.02 17.64
CA ASN A 188 17.33 10.87 16.72
C ASN A 188 16.98 9.74 15.73
N VAL A 189 16.40 10.10 14.58
CA VAL A 189 15.97 9.13 13.57
C VAL A 189 17.08 8.93 12.56
N MET A 190 17.59 7.72 12.49
CA MET A 190 18.59 7.27 11.51
C MET A 190 17.91 6.50 10.40
N LEU A 191 18.34 6.69 9.17
CA LEU A 191 17.75 6.13 7.96
C LEU A 191 18.71 5.18 7.26
N VAL A 192 18.17 4.16 6.62
CA VAL A 192 18.86 3.36 5.60
C VAL A 192 18.48 3.86 4.21
N ASN A 193 19.14 3.36 3.15
CA ASN A 193 18.94 3.90 1.80
C ASN A 193 17.90 3.12 0.97
N GLY A 194 16.90 2.51 1.62
CA GLY A 194 15.77 1.89 0.92
C GLY A 194 14.72 2.93 0.50
N PHE A 195 13.87 2.59 -0.49
CA PHE A 195 12.83 3.48 -1.01
C PHE A 195 11.81 2.69 -1.84
N CYS A 196 10.61 3.25 -2.01
CA CYS A 196 9.64 2.76 -2.97
C CYS A 196 9.98 3.31 -4.37
N PRO A 197 10.31 2.48 -5.38
CA PRO A 197 10.64 2.97 -6.72
C PRO A 197 9.51 3.81 -7.33
N VAL A 198 8.26 3.41 -7.13
CA VAL A 198 7.08 4.09 -7.70
C VAL A 198 6.97 5.54 -7.19
N HIS A 199 7.18 5.76 -5.89
CA HIS A 199 7.06 7.09 -5.29
C HIS A 199 8.36 7.91 -5.40
N GLN A 200 9.52 7.23 -5.39
CA GLN A 200 10.82 7.88 -5.56
C GLN A 200 10.99 8.52 -6.93
N ASP A 201 10.43 7.89 -7.97
CA ASP A 201 10.58 8.31 -9.37
C ASP A 201 9.57 9.39 -9.79
N MET A 202 8.67 9.83 -8.89
CA MET A 202 7.79 10.96 -9.17
C MET A 202 8.59 12.26 -9.33
N LEU A 203 8.24 13.03 -10.35
CA LEU A 203 8.89 14.29 -10.69
C LEU A 203 8.11 15.48 -10.10
N ALA A 204 8.79 16.29 -9.32
CA ALA A 204 8.19 17.49 -8.72
C ALA A 204 7.72 18.50 -9.78
N GLU A 205 8.44 18.60 -10.91
CA GLU A 205 8.09 19.47 -12.03
C GLU A 205 6.73 19.12 -12.63
N GLU A 206 6.36 17.84 -12.71
CA GLU A 206 5.05 17.42 -13.23
C GLU A 206 3.91 17.81 -12.28
N LEU A 207 4.12 17.65 -10.96
CA LEU A 207 3.14 18.09 -9.97
C LEU A 207 3.00 19.62 -9.96
N ALA A 208 4.12 20.35 -10.09
CA ALA A 208 4.12 21.80 -10.19
C ALA A 208 3.37 22.28 -11.44
N ALA A 209 3.58 21.66 -12.59
CA ALA A 209 2.86 21.95 -13.83
C ALA A 209 1.35 21.69 -13.70
N LEU A 210 0.96 20.59 -13.02
CA LEU A 210 -0.45 20.32 -12.72
C LEU A 210 -1.03 21.39 -11.79
N LYS A 211 -0.28 21.85 -10.78
CA LYS A 211 -0.72 22.91 -9.87
C LYS A 211 -0.89 24.26 -10.58
N GLU A 212 -0.03 24.57 -11.55
CA GLU A 212 -0.18 25.77 -12.40
C GLU A 212 -1.42 25.69 -13.30
N ALA A 213 -1.73 24.49 -13.81
CA ALA A 213 -2.91 24.26 -14.64
C ALA A 213 -4.23 24.21 -13.83
N HIS A 214 -4.15 23.83 -12.55
CA HIS A 214 -5.28 23.62 -11.65
C HIS A 214 -5.05 24.33 -10.32
N LEU A 215 -5.10 25.67 -10.33
CA LEU A 215 -4.71 26.52 -9.17
C LEU A 215 -5.49 26.22 -7.89
N GLU A 216 -6.74 25.80 -8.01
CA GLU A 216 -7.61 25.48 -6.87
C GLU A 216 -7.43 24.03 -6.37
N ALA A 217 -6.69 23.18 -7.10
CA ALA A 217 -6.50 21.80 -6.73
C ALA A 217 -5.58 21.68 -5.52
N ALA A 218 -5.97 20.90 -4.51
CA ALA A 218 -5.09 20.56 -3.40
C ALA A 218 -4.13 19.42 -3.79
N VAL A 219 -2.85 19.57 -3.50
CA VAL A 219 -1.80 18.56 -3.74
C VAL A 219 -1.74 17.60 -2.56
N CYS A 220 -2.05 16.32 -2.80
CA CYS A 220 -2.07 15.28 -1.79
C CYS A 220 -1.07 14.18 -2.15
N VAL A 221 -0.03 13.99 -1.33
CA VAL A 221 1.05 13.05 -1.65
C VAL A 221 1.28 12.01 -0.56
N HIS A 222 1.81 10.85 -0.97
CA HIS A 222 2.24 9.82 -0.05
C HIS A 222 3.62 10.14 0.54
N PRO A 223 3.91 9.87 1.83
CA PRO A 223 5.20 10.18 2.45
C PRO A 223 6.37 9.32 1.93
N GLU A 224 6.15 8.30 1.09
CA GLU A 224 7.20 7.60 0.34
C GLU A 224 7.75 8.42 -0.84
N CYS A 225 7.10 9.52 -1.22
CA CYS A 225 7.60 10.42 -2.25
C CYS A 225 8.89 11.10 -1.78
N ASN A 226 9.73 11.47 -2.76
CA ASN A 226 10.94 12.24 -2.49
C ASN A 226 10.63 13.63 -1.89
N GLU A 227 11.66 14.29 -1.37
CA GLU A 227 11.52 15.58 -0.67
C GLU A 227 10.95 16.69 -1.53
N GLU A 228 11.36 16.74 -2.80
CA GLU A 228 10.93 17.76 -3.73
C GLU A 228 9.41 17.67 -4.00
N VAL A 229 8.89 16.46 -4.12
CA VAL A 229 7.45 16.19 -4.28
C VAL A 229 6.69 16.50 -3.00
N THR A 230 7.19 16.05 -1.83
CA THR A 230 6.49 16.30 -0.55
C THR A 230 6.48 17.78 -0.18
N ALA A 231 7.48 18.57 -0.62
CA ALA A 231 7.52 20.02 -0.40
C ALA A 231 6.41 20.79 -1.15
N LEU A 232 5.85 20.24 -2.20
CA LEU A 232 4.73 20.84 -2.96
C LEU A 232 3.35 20.54 -2.35
N ALA A 233 3.27 19.64 -1.36
CA ALA A 233 2.02 19.10 -0.90
C ALA A 233 1.27 20.02 0.06
N ASP A 234 -0.04 20.14 -0.14
CA ASP A 234 -0.98 20.68 0.84
C ASP A 234 -1.33 19.64 1.90
N TYR A 235 -1.20 18.34 1.55
CA TYR A 235 -1.42 17.21 2.46
C TYR A 235 -0.44 16.08 2.18
N VAL A 236 0.25 15.61 3.23
CA VAL A 236 1.09 14.41 3.19
C VAL A 236 0.49 13.36 4.12
N GLY A 237 0.21 12.16 3.60
CA GLY A 237 -0.37 11.11 4.41
C GLY A 237 -0.48 9.76 3.70
N SER A 238 -0.91 8.72 4.43
CA SER A 238 -1.14 7.39 3.87
C SER A 238 -2.20 7.40 2.78
N THR A 239 -2.29 6.34 1.99
CA THR A 239 -3.31 6.20 0.94
C THR A 239 -4.73 6.37 1.52
N SER A 240 -5.05 5.73 2.65
CA SER A 240 -6.32 5.97 3.36
C SER A 240 -6.47 7.41 3.86
N GLY A 241 -5.36 8.04 4.26
CA GLY A 241 -5.33 9.45 4.67
C GLY A 241 -5.67 10.38 3.52
N ILE A 242 -5.10 10.17 2.33
CA ILE A 242 -5.39 10.93 1.11
C ILE A 242 -6.88 10.81 0.74
N ILE A 243 -7.43 9.59 0.74
CA ILE A 243 -8.86 9.36 0.46
C ILE A 243 -9.74 10.14 1.45
N LYS A 244 -9.45 10.02 2.75
CA LYS A 244 -10.21 10.73 3.80
C LYS A 244 -10.10 12.24 3.68
N PHE A 245 -8.89 12.77 3.39
CA PHE A 245 -8.68 14.19 3.18
C PHE A 245 -9.50 14.69 1.99
N ALA A 246 -9.43 13.99 0.86
CA ALA A 246 -10.21 14.34 -0.32
C ALA A 246 -11.72 14.31 -0.02
N SER A 247 -12.21 13.27 0.68
CA SER A 247 -13.64 13.13 1.02
C SER A 247 -14.13 14.20 1.99
N ALA A 248 -13.33 14.59 2.99
CA ALA A 248 -13.68 15.60 3.98
C ALA A 248 -13.52 17.04 3.46
N SER A 249 -12.68 17.27 2.45
CA SER A 249 -12.42 18.60 1.89
C SER A 249 -13.64 19.16 1.16
N LYS A 250 -13.82 20.49 1.24
CA LYS A 250 -14.78 21.23 0.42
C LYS A 250 -14.26 21.50 -1.00
N GLY A 251 -12.95 21.31 -1.24
CA GLY A 251 -12.34 21.43 -2.56
C GLY A 251 -12.91 20.38 -3.52
N GLN A 252 -12.90 20.71 -4.80
CA GLN A 252 -13.45 19.89 -5.87
C GLN A 252 -12.36 19.25 -6.74
N GLU A 253 -11.12 19.72 -6.62
CA GLU A 253 -10.02 19.31 -7.47
C GLU A 253 -8.82 18.91 -6.60
N PHE A 254 -8.15 17.80 -6.95
CA PHE A 254 -7.03 17.25 -6.20
C PHE A 254 -5.97 16.73 -7.17
N ILE A 255 -4.71 17.06 -6.90
CA ILE A 255 -3.54 16.47 -7.54
C ILE A 255 -3.02 15.37 -6.62
N ILE A 256 -2.94 14.16 -7.15
CA ILE A 256 -2.65 12.96 -6.36
C ILE A 256 -1.23 12.46 -6.65
N GLY A 257 -0.38 12.52 -5.64
CA GLY A 257 1.00 12.01 -5.65
C GLY A 257 1.10 10.67 -4.93
N THR A 258 0.43 9.63 -5.46
CA THR A 258 0.56 8.23 -5.07
C THR A 258 0.17 7.31 -6.23
N GLU A 259 0.24 5.99 -6.04
CA GLU A 259 -0.07 4.98 -7.07
C GLU A 259 -1.51 5.12 -7.59
N VAL A 260 -1.66 5.04 -8.91
CA VAL A 260 -2.91 5.38 -9.63
C VAL A 260 -4.11 4.50 -9.28
N GLY A 261 -3.91 3.28 -8.77
CA GLY A 261 -5.01 2.38 -8.38
C GLY A 261 -5.94 2.97 -7.31
N VAL A 262 -5.44 3.95 -6.54
CA VAL A 262 -6.27 4.68 -5.56
C VAL A 262 -7.42 5.44 -6.21
N LEU A 263 -7.29 5.77 -7.51
CA LEU A 263 -8.30 6.53 -8.27
C LEU A 263 -9.68 5.88 -8.22
N TYR A 264 -9.73 4.53 -8.31
CA TYR A 264 -11.00 3.79 -8.23
C TYR A 264 -11.78 4.15 -6.95
N LYS A 265 -11.10 4.11 -5.80
CA LYS A 265 -11.71 4.42 -4.52
C LYS A 265 -12.03 5.91 -4.34
N LEU A 266 -11.13 6.78 -4.80
CA LEU A 266 -11.34 8.23 -4.78
C LEU A 266 -12.59 8.63 -5.55
N GLN A 267 -12.78 8.10 -6.76
CA GLN A 267 -13.95 8.38 -7.60
C GLN A 267 -15.23 7.78 -7.04
N ALA A 268 -15.16 6.54 -6.52
CA ALA A 268 -16.32 5.87 -5.93
C ALA A 268 -16.87 6.62 -4.70
N GLU A 269 -15.99 7.20 -3.87
CA GLU A 269 -16.40 7.97 -2.69
C GLU A 269 -16.71 9.44 -2.99
N ASN A 270 -16.21 9.97 -4.12
CA ASN A 270 -16.32 11.38 -4.46
C ASN A 270 -16.65 11.56 -5.96
N PRO A 271 -17.84 11.15 -6.43
CA PRO A 271 -18.18 11.14 -7.86
C PRO A 271 -18.19 12.54 -8.51
N ASP A 272 -18.37 13.59 -7.73
CA ASP A 272 -18.43 14.97 -8.21
C ASP A 272 -17.06 15.68 -8.19
N LYS A 273 -15.98 15.02 -7.66
CA LYS A 273 -14.65 15.59 -7.55
C LYS A 273 -13.74 15.14 -8.70
N ARG A 274 -12.70 15.93 -8.97
CA ARG A 274 -11.73 15.66 -10.01
C ARG A 274 -10.38 15.35 -9.40
N PHE A 275 -9.72 14.33 -9.96
CA PHE A 275 -8.42 13.84 -9.51
C PHE A 275 -7.44 13.83 -10.66
N TYR A 276 -6.30 14.49 -10.48
CA TYR A 276 -5.25 14.63 -11.47
C TYR A 276 -4.01 13.85 -11.01
N PHE A 277 -3.35 13.20 -11.96
CA PHE A 277 -2.10 12.48 -11.75
C PHE A 277 -1.05 13.02 -12.71
N ALA A 278 0.24 12.88 -12.35
CA ALA A 278 1.36 13.21 -13.21
C ALA A 278 1.30 12.42 -14.54
N GLU A 279 1.93 12.95 -15.60
CA GLU A 279 1.99 12.27 -16.90
C GLU A 279 2.74 10.94 -16.81
N THR A 280 3.86 10.91 -16.07
CA THR A 280 4.53 9.67 -15.65
C THR A 280 3.71 9.00 -14.56
N THR A 281 2.55 8.46 -14.95
CA THR A 281 1.59 7.86 -14.03
C THR A 281 2.27 6.83 -13.13
N PRO A 282 2.23 7.01 -11.79
CA PRO A 282 2.86 6.09 -10.86
C PRO A 282 2.10 4.77 -10.79
N ILE A 283 2.67 3.72 -11.38
CA ILE A 283 2.08 2.38 -11.45
C ILE A 283 2.98 1.39 -10.74
N CYS A 284 2.45 0.73 -9.73
CA CYS A 284 3.10 -0.43 -9.11
C CYS A 284 2.84 -1.69 -9.95
N ARG A 285 3.85 -2.10 -10.72
CA ARG A 285 3.74 -3.26 -11.61
C ARG A 285 3.44 -4.54 -10.86
N ASP A 286 4.00 -4.70 -9.67
CA ASP A 286 3.78 -5.89 -8.82
C ASP A 286 2.33 -5.99 -8.36
N MET A 287 1.70 -4.89 -7.94
CA MET A 287 0.28 -4.86 -7.59
C MET A 287 -0.62 -5.17 -8.79
N LYS A 288 -0.20 -4.84 -10.02
CA LYS A 288 -0.94 -5.14 -11.26
C LYS A 288 -0.77 -6.59 -11.74
N LEU A 289 0.09 -7.39 -11.12
CA LEU A 289 0.15 -8.84 -11.35
C LEU A 289 -1.09 -9.57 -10.80
N VAL A 290 -1.80 -8.97 -9.88
CA VAL A 290 -3.03 -9.51 -9.30
C VAL A 290 -4.20 -9.25 -10.25
N THR A 291 -4.75 -10.32 -10.88
CA THR A 291 -5.89 -10.26 -11.80
C THR A 291 -7.04 -11.15 -11.34
N LEU A 292 -8.23 -10.97 -11.90
CA LEU A 292 -9.39 -11.82 -11.57
C LEU A 292 -9.15 -13.30 -11.90
N GLU A 293 -8.47 -13.58 -13.02
CA GLU A 293 -8.16 -14.97 -13.43
C GLU A 293 -7.27 -15.65 -12.38
N LYS A 294 -6.31 -14.92 -11.81
CA LYS A 294 -5.42 -15.44 -10.76
C LYS A 294 -6.16 -15.58 -9.43
N VAL A 295 -7.09 -14.68 -9.11
CA VAL A 295 -7.99 -14.83 -7.95
C VAL A 295 -8.86 -16.08 -8.10
N LEU A 296 -9.40 -16.30 -9.28
CA LEU A 296 -10.16 -17.52 -9.58
C LEU A 296 -9.30 -18.78 -9.45
N ALA A 297 -8.13 -18.78 -10.07
CA ALA A 297 -7.21 -19.92 -10.05
C ALA A 297 -6.82 -20.31 -8.63
N VAL A 298 -6.42 -19.34 -7.78
CA VAL A 298 -6.03 -19.65 -6.40
C VAL A 298 -7.19 -20.16 -5.56
N LEU A 299 -8.41 -19.70 -5.81
CA LEU A 299 -9.61 -20.23 -5.17
C LEU A 299 -9.95 -21.65 -5.64
N LYS A 300 -9.70 -22.00 -6.91
CA LYS A 300 -9.89 -23.37 -7.43
C LYS A 300 -8.84 -24.33 -6.86
N ASP A 301 -7.60 -23.99 -7.00
CA ASP A 301 -6.48 -24.92 -6.87
C ASP A 301 -5.80 -24.88 -5.48
N GLY A 302 -5.96 -23.77 -4.72
CA GLY A 302 -5.29 -23.57 -3.43
C GLY A 302 -3.75 -23.45 -3.53
N GLY A 303 -3.21 -23.25 -4.75
CA GLY A 303 -1.80 -23.49 -5.08
C GLY A 303 -0.79 -22.46 -4.57
N SER A 304 -1.22 -21.27 -4.18
CA SER A 304 -0.32 -20.17 -3.79
C SER A 304 -0.45 -19.82 -2.30
N ARG A 305 -0.27 -20.82 -1.45
CA ARG A 305 -0.34 -20.65 0.01
C ARG A 305 0.92 -19.98 0.55
N VAL A 306 0.72 -18.93 1.32
CA VAL A 306 1.80 -18.26 2.05
C VAL A 306 2.19 -19.07 3.27
N THR A 307 3.48 -19.31 3.44
CA THR A 307 4.03 -20.00 4.61
C THR A 307 5.24 -19.25 5.15
N VAL A 308 5.33 -19.14 6.47
CA VAL A 308 6.50 -18.58 7.15
C VAL A 308 7.04 -19.65 8.09
N PRO A 309 8.35 -19.98 8.06
CA PRO A 309 8.93 -20.96 8.98
C PRO A 309 8.62 -20.63 10.44
N ALA A 310 8.26 -21.61 11.27
CA ALA A 310 7.73 -21.40 12.62
C ALA A 310 8.66 -20.54 13.50
N GLU A 311 9.98 -20.80 13.47
CA GLU A 311 10.95 -20.02 14.25
C GLU A 311 11.01 -18.56 13.82
N LEU A 312 10.94 -18.31 12.51
CA LEU A 312 10.89 -16.95 11.95
C LEU A 312 9.56 -16.27 12.28
N ALA A 313 8.45 -17.00 12.20
CA ALA A 313 7.12 -16.50 12.52
C ALA A 313 7.00 -15.97 13.94
N GLU A 314 7.56 -16.69 14.93
CA GLU A 314 7.56 -16.25 16.33
C GLU A 314 8.28 -14.91 16.54
N LYS A 315 9.38 -14.68 15.80
CA LYS A 315 10.16 -13.44 15.89
C LYS A 315 9.45 -12.30 15.15
N ALA A 316 9.04 -12.54 13.89
CA ALA A 316 8.46 -11.53 12.99
C ALA A 316 7.05 -11.07 13.41
N LYS A 317 6.30 -11.90 14.12
CA LYS A 317 4.96 -11.57 14.65
C LYS A 317 5.00 -10.49 15.71
N LYS A 318 6.00 -10.49 16.61
CA LYS A 318 6.09 -9.56 17.74
C LYS A 318 6.05 -8.08 17.34
N PRO A 319 6.86 -7.59 16.37
CA PRO A 319 6.79 -6.19 15.95
C PRO A 319 5.47 -5.82 15.29
N LEU A 320 4.79 -6.75 14.61
CA LEU A 320 3.45 -6.54 14.04
C LEU A 320 2.39 -6.40 15.16
N GLU A 321 2.40 -7.28 16.14
CA GLU A 321 1.49 -7.21 17.30
C GLU A 321 1.72 -5.92 18.10
N ARG A 322 3.00 -5.51 18.27
CA ARG A 322 3.34 -4.24 18.92
C ARG A 322 2.80 -3.03 18.15
N MET A 323 2.86 -3.04 16.82
CA MET A 323 2.22 -2.02 16.00
C MET A 323 0.72 -1.92 16.28
N LEU A 324 0.00 -3.06 16.25
CA LEU A 324 -1.44 -3.10 16.50
C LEU A 324 -1.80 -2.65 17.94
N ALA A 325 -0.93 -2.91 18.91
CA ALA A 325 -1.12 -2.49 20.29
C ALA A 325 -0.90 -0.98 20.48
N LEU A 326 0.11 -0.39 19.83
CA LEU A 326 0.45 1.02 19.95
C LEU A 326 -0.43 1.95 19.10
N ALA A 327 -1.06 1.43 18.05
CA ALA A 327 -1.94 2.19 17.16
C ALA A 327 -3.41 2.30 17.64
N LYS A 328 -3.66 1.92 18.92
CA LYS A 328 -4.99 2.02 19.58
C LYS A 328 -5.29 3.42 20.06
#